data_43b5a51eb0f367fabd14de3a36d6e040
#
_entry.id   43b5a51eb0f367fabd14de3a36d6e040
#
_cell.length_a   1.000
_cell.length_b   1.000
_cell.length_c   1.000
_cell.angle_alpha   90.00
_cell.angle_beta   90.00
_cell.angle_gamma   90.00
#
_symmetry.space_group_name_H-M   'P 1'
#
loop_
_entity.id
_entity.type
_entity.pdbx_description
1 polymer ?
#
loop_
_entity_poly.entity_id
_entity_poly.type
_entity_poly.pdbx_seq_one_letter_code
_entity_poly.pdbx_strand_id
1 'polypeptide(L)'
;MLKTKKSIAILGAGSAAKRFIETIQSSSLNDKFFFNYIFDDNEDIIGKTISGVKVIDSIGNINKYSDKFDEIIIAIPSCSYSEFNRIHNIALSTNKKILTIPSLKEILNEPSSISSVRDIDISDLIGRNETEIDYDIINSIVKDKVILITGGAGSIGSVIFELCVNQSPKSVICIDNSEYNTYTLQNKLKSENIIYETGDIRDLNMMDFYFN
;
A
#
# COMPACT_ATOMS: atom_id res chain seq x y z
N MET A 1 -7.29 14.51 32.97
CA MET A 1 -6.24 15.09 32.11
C MET A 1 -6.86 15.44 30.76
N LEU A 2 -6.99 16.74 30.47
CA LEU A 2 -7.40 17.19 29.13
C LEU A 2 -6.30 16.74 28.15
N LYS A 3 -6.63 15.83 27.22
CA LYS A 3 -5.71 15.49 26.13
C LYS A 3 -5.54 16.73 25.26
N THR A 4 -4.37 17.34 25.28
CA THR A 4 -4.01 18.44 24.37
C THR A 4 -4.20 17.96 22.93
N LYS A 5 -4.94 18.71 22.12
CA LYS A 5 -5.09 18.43 20.70
C LYS A 5 -3.72 18.47 20.03
N LYS A 6 -3.43 17.49 19.18
CA LYS A 6 -2.20 17.50 18.38
C LYS A 6 -2.31 18.51 17.26
N SER A 7 -1.30 19.31 17.11
CA SER A 7 -1.15 20.28 16.02
C SER A 7 -0.61 19.59 14.77
N ILE A 8 -1.31 19.71 13.65
CA ILE A 8 -1.03 18.98 12.40
C ILE A 8 -0.66 19.96 11.29
N ALA A 9 0.44 19.68 10.60
CA ALA A 9 0.77 20.27 9.31
C ALA A 9 0.37 19.30 8.19
N ILE A 10 -0.25 19.82 7.13
CA ILE A 10 -0.67 19.04 5.96
C ILE A 10 0.21 19.41 4.76
N LEU A 11 0.74 18.42 4.05
CA LEU A 11 1.45 18.58 2.80
C LEU A 11 0.55 18.21 1.64
N GLY A 12 0.29 19.17 0.76
CA GLY A 12 -0.67 19.12 -0.32
C GLY A 12 -2.00 19.77 0.04
N ALA A 13 -2.50 20.64 -0.83
CA ALA A 13 -3.75 21.40 -0.67
C ALA A 13 -4.84 21.00 -1.67
N GLY A 14 -4.69 19.84 -2.28
CA GLY A 14 -5.61 19.31 -3.28
C GLY A 14 -6.95 18.82 -2.70
N SER A 15 -7.76 18.19 -3.57
CA SER A 15 -9.09 17.66 -3.21
C SER A 15 -9.05 16.60 -2.09
N ALA A 16 -7.95 15.86 -1.99
CA ALA A 16 -7.75 14.84 -0.96
C ALA A 16 -7.57 15.49 0.42
N ALA A 17 -6.71 16.51 0.53
CA ALA A 17 -6.54 17.28 1.76
C ALA A 17 -7.85 17.94 2.21
N LYS A 18 -8.57 18.57 1.26
CA LYS A 18 -9.87 19.19 1.53
C LYS A 18 -10.85 18.19 2.16
N ARG A 19 -11.08 17.05 1.49
CA ARG A 19 -12.00 16.00 1.98
C ARG A 19 -11.56 15.45 3.34
N PHE A 20 -10.27 15.22 3.53
CA PHE A 20 -9.73 14.74 4.79
C PHE A 20 -10.01 15.70 5.94
N ILE A 21 -9.71 16.99 5.76
CA ILE A 21 -9.99 18.03 6.78
C ILE A 21 -11.48 18.07 7.12
N GLU A 22 -12.37 18.12 6.12
CA GLU A 22 -13.83 18.16 6.31
C GLU A 22 -14.34 16.91 7.03
N THR A 23 -13.83 15.74 6.70
CA THR A 23 -14.20 14.48 7.36
C THR A 23 -13.79 14.47 8.83
N ILE A 24 -12.57 14.89 9.15
CA ILE A 24 -12.12 14.97 10.54
C ILE A 24 -12.89 16.01 11.33
N GLN A 25 -13.12 17.19 10.76
CA GLN A 25 -13.87 18.28 11.40
C GLN A 25 -15.33 17.91 11.72
N SER A 26 -15.95 17.05 10.90
CA SER A 26 -17.32 16.55 11.10
C SER A 26 -17.41 15.30 11.99
N SER A 27 -16.28 14.73 12.39
CA SER A 27 -16.20 13.51 13.17
C SER A 27 -15.84 13.75 14.64
N SER A 28 -15.97 12.71 15.48
CA SER A 28 -15.49 12.72 16.88
C SER A 28 -13.97 12.88 17.00
N LEU A 29 -13.22 12.75 15.88
CA LEU A 29 -11.77 12.97 15.84
C LEU A 29 -11.37 14.44 15.87
N ASN A 30 -12.32 15.36 15.64
CA ASN A 30 -12.06 16.79 15.73
C ASN A 30 -11.52 17.24 17.10
N ASP A 31 -11.82 16.48 18.16
CA ASP A 31 -11.28 16.75 19.50
C ASP A 31 -9.82 16.30 19.68
N LYS A 32 -9.28 15.51 18.76
CA LYS A 32 -7.91 14.96 18.82
C LYS A 32 -6.91 15.78 18.00
N PHE A 33 -7.36 16.40 16.91
CA PHE A 33 -6.50 17.06 15.94
C PHE A 33 -6.86 18.54 15.80
N PHE A 34 -5.81 19.35 15.57
CA PHE A 34 -5.92 20.73 15.20
C PHE A 34 -5.08 20.99 13.95
N PHE A 35 -5.72 21.29 12.82
CA PHE A 35 -5.05 21.58 11.58
C PHE A 35 -4.59 23.04 11.56
N ASN A 36 -3.28 23.25 11.72
CA ASN A 36 -2.71 24.58 11.78
C ASN A 36 -2.39 25.15 10.42
N TYR A 37 -1.72 24.35 9.60
CA TYR A 37 -1.09 24.82 8.37
C TYR A 37 -1.20 23.79 7.27
N ILE A 38 -1.34 24.31 6.06
CA ILE A 38 -1.17 23.56 4.82
C ILE A 38 0.05 24.12 4.09
N PHE A 39 0.84 23.23 3.49
CA PHE A 39 1.96 23.58 2.61
C PHE A 39 1.69 22.98 1.23
N ASP A 40 1.92 23.76 0.18
CA ASP A 40 1.74 23.31 -1.20
C ASP A 40 2.70 24.07 -2.13
N ASP A 41 3.21 23.37 -3.15
CA ASP A 41 4.16 23.95 -4.08
C ASP A 41 3.49 24.79 -5.20
N ASN A 42 2.15 24.79 -5.27
CA ASN A 42 1.41 25.65 -6.17
C ASN A 42 1.34 27.07 -5.59
N GLU A 43 2.11 27.99 -6.17
CA GLU A 43 2.18 29.38 -5.75
C GLU A 43 0.83 30.11 -5.79
N ASP A 44 -0.08 29.72 -6.71
CA ASP A 44 -1.38 30.34 -6.88
C ASP A 44 -2.31 30.14 -5.67
N ILE A 45 -2.06 29.13 -4.82
CA ILE A 45 -2.90 28.81 -3.67
C ILE A 45 -2.26 29.21 -2.33
N ILE A 46 -1.00 29.60 -2.32
CA ILE A 46 -0.33 30.13 -1.12
C ILE A 46 -1.07 31.39 -0.65
N GLY A 47 -1.35 31.46 0.64
CA GLY A 47 -2.15 32.51 1.26
C GLY A 47 -3.66 32.27 1.26
N LYS A 48 -4.18 31.34 0.44
CA LYS A 48 -5.60 30.94 0.44
C LYS A 48 -5.92 30.00 1.61
N THR A 49 -7.20 29.78 1.81
CA THR A 49 -7.73 28.91 2.88
C THR A 49 -8.48 27.73 2.28
N ILE A 50 -8.18 26.52 2.75
CA ILE A 50 -8.84 25.27 2.36
C ILE A 50 -9.53 24.70 3.60
N SER A 51 -10.86 24.59 3.55
CA SER A 51 -11.70 24.08 4.67
C SER A 51 -11.35 24.71 6.03
N GLY A 52 -11.10 26.03 6.03
CA GLY A 52 -10.77 26.78 7.26
C GLY A 52 -9.26 26.78 7.64
N VAL A 53 -8.41 26.05 6.93
CA VAL A 53 -6.96 25.98 7.20
C VAL A 53 -6.18 26.75 6.14
N LYS A 54 -5.25 27.60 6.56
CA LYS A 54 -4.47 28.45 5.66
C LYS A 54 -3.32 27.70 5.00
N VAL A 55 -3.14 27.89 3.68
CA VAL A 55 -1.92 27.50 2.96
C VAL A 55 -0.88 28.58 3.20
N ILE A 56 0.20 28.27 3.91
CA ILE A 56 1.12 29.30 4.41
C ILE A 56 2.39 29.46 3.59
N ASP A 57 2.90 28.38 2.99
CA ASP A 57 4.17 28.41 2.27
C ASP A 57 4.28 27.15 1.36
N SER A 58 5.34 27.10 0.56
CA SER A 58 5.70 25.92 -0.21
C SER A 58 6.17 24.76 0.70
N ILE A 59 6.04 23.51 0.23
CA ILE A 59 6.45 22.32 0.96
C ILE A 59 7.92 22.38 1.35
N GLY A 60 8.79 22.90 0.46
CA GLY A 60 10.22 23.05 0.71
C GLY A 60 10.57 23.92 1.93
N ASN A 61 9.66 24.78 2.35
CA ASN A 61 9.87 25.71 3.47
C ASN A 61 9.37 25.20 4.83
N ILE A 62 8.82 23.98 4.92
CA ILE A 62 8.19 23.43 6.14
C ILE A 62 9.10 23.51 7.37
N ASN A 63 10.41 23.36 7.20
CA ASN A 63 11.38 23.41 8.31
C ASN A 63 11.35 24.71 9.08
N LYS A 64 11.00 25.83 8.42
CA LYS A 64 10.88 27.15 9.08
C LYS A 64 9.77 27.19 10.13
N TYR A 65 8.87 26.21 10.11
CA TYR A 65 7.66 26.14 10.93
C TYR A 65 7.62 24.88 11.82
N SER A 66 8.71 24.11 11.88
CA SER A 66 8.76 22.81 12.55
C SER A 66 8.47 22.85 14.06
N ASP A 67 8.64 24.00 14.70
CA ASP A 67 8.27 24.25 16.10
C ASP A 67 6.76 24.49 16.32
N LYS A 68 5.98 24.68 15.25
CA LYS A 68 4.56 25.07 15.29
C LYS A 68 3.58 23.92 15.09
N PHE A 69 4.05 22.70 14.89
CA PHE A 69 3.23 21.50 14.73
C PHE A 69 3.89 20.28 15.35
N ASP A 70 3.07 19.28 15.68
CA ASP A 70 3.51 18.04 16.33
C ASP A 70 3.72 16.91 15.33
N GLU A 71 2.85 16.80 14.33
CA GLU A 71 2.85 15.73 13.33
C GLU A 71 2.59 16.30 11.92
N ILE A 72 3.00 15.54 10.91
CA ILE A 72 2.82 15.87 9.49
C ILE A 72 1.91 14.82 8.86
N ILE A 73 0.99 15.27 7.98
CA ILE A 73 0.18 14.40 7.13
C ILE A 73 0.47 14.72 5.66
N ILE A 74 0.94 13.74 4.91
CA ILE A 74 1.08 13.85 3.45
C ILE A 74 -0.28 13.54 2.82
N ALA A 75 -0.88 14.55 2.16
CA ALA A 75 -2.24 14.49 1.63
C ALA A 75 -2.28 14.57 0.08
N ILE A 76 -1.41 13.83 -0.60
CA ILE A 76 -1.26 13.80 -2.06
C ILE A 76 -1.25 12.36 -2.60
N PRO A 77 -2.33 11.58 -2.42
CA PRO A 77 -2.37 10.14 -2.73
C PRO A 77 -2.23 9.81 -4.23
N SER A 78 -2.34 10.81 -5.10
CA SER A 78 -2.26 10.65 -6.57
C SER A 78 -0.95 11.19 -7.17
N CYS A 79 0.03 11.59 -6.35
CA CYS A 79 1.32 12.07 -6.86
C CYS A 79 2.17 10.91 -7.41
N SER A 80 3.15 11.25 -8.24
CA SER A 80 4.14 10.28 -8.68
C SER A 80 5.03 9.85 -7.51
N TYR A 81 5.61 8.66 -7.64
CA TYR A 81 6.57 8.14 -6.68
C TYR A 81 7.76 9.09 -6.40
N SER A 82 8.34 9.66 -7.46
CA SER A 82 9.45 10.61 -7.33
C SER A 82 9.03 11.84 -6.52
N GLU A 83 7.81 12.32 -6.72
CA GLU A 83 7.26 13.44 -5.99
C GLU A 83 6.95 13.08 -4.54
N PHE A 84 6.36 11.91 -4.28
CA PHE A 84 6.13 11.42 -2.93
C PHE A 84 7.44 11.34 -2.14
N ASN A 85 8.49 10.73 -2.72
CA ASN A 85 9.80 10.63 -2.09
C ASN A 85 10.45 11.98 -1.82
N ARG A 86 10.35 12.91 -2.77
CA ARG A 86 10.83 14.27 -2.57
C ARG A 86 10.17 14.91 -1.35
N ILE A 87 8.85 14.85 -1.27
CA ILE A 87 8.06 15.43 -0.18
C ILE A 87 8.34 14.71 1.15
N HIS A 88 8.40 13.38 1.13
CA HIS A 88 8.73 12.59 2.31
C HIS A 88 10.12 12.93 2.87
N ASN A 89 11.14 13.06 2.01
CA ASN A 89 12.49 13.46 2.44
C ASN A 89 12.53 14.88 3.05
N ILE A 90 11.74 15.82 2.50
CA ILE A 90 11.58 17.16 3.09
C ILE A 90 10.91 17.03 4.47
N ALA A 91 9.85 16.22 4.61
CA ALA A 91 9.17 16.02 5.87
C ALA A 91 10.08 15.36 6.92
N LEU A 92 10.90 14.38 6.54
CA LEU A 92 11.88 13.72 7.43
C LEU A 92 12.84 14.71 8.08
N SER A 93 13.25 15.77 7.36
CA SER A 93 14.17 16.77 7.88
C SER A 93 13.61 17.57 9.07
N THR A 94 12.30 17.51 9.33
CA THR A 94 11.66 18.16 10.48
C THR A 94 11.75 17.36 11.77
N ASN A 95 12.19 16.10 11.74
CA ASN A 95 12.15 15.14 12.85
C ASN A 95 10.77 14.96 13.51
N LYS A 96 9.69 15.20 12.77
CA LYS A 96 8.31 14.98 13.24
C LYS A 96 7.78 13.62 12.78
N LYS A 97 6.74 13.11 13.46
CA LYS A 97 6.01 11.95 12.99
C LYS A 97 5.31 12.28 11.68
N ILE A 98 5.48 11.40 10.68
CA ILE A 98 4.92 11.57 9.35
C ILE A 98 3.89 10.45 9.13
N LEU A 99 2.71 10.86 8.67
CA LEU A 99 1.59 10.01 8.34
C LEU A 99 1.17 10.30 6.90
N THR A 100 0.45 9.40 6.28
CA THR A 100 -0.16 9.62 4.97
C THR A 100 -1.66 9.31 5.01
N ILE A 101 -2.42 9.91 4.10
CA ILE A 101 -3.81 9.52 3.88
C ILE A 101 -3.87 8.35 2.91
N PRO A 102 -4.84 7.43 3.06
CA PRO A 102 -5.01 6.30 2.17
C PRO A 102 -5.24 6.73 0.72
N SER A 103 -4.73 5.96 -0.22
CA SER A 103 -5.04 6.11 -1.65
C SER A 103 -6.51 5.77 -1.94
N LEU A 104 -7.00 6.18 -3.12
CA LEU A 104 -8.36 5.83 -3.54
C LEU A 104 -8.58 4.32 -3.62
N LYS A 105 -7.56 3.55 -4.04
CA LYS A 105 -7.60 2.08 -4.08
C LYS A 105 -7.76 1.47 -2.68
N GLU A 106 -7.00 1.96 -1.70
CA GLU A 106 -7.11 1.51 -0.31
C GLU A 106 -8.49 1.83 0.28
N ILE A 107 -9.03 3.00 -0.04
CA ILE A 107 -10.38 3.40 0.39
C ILE A 107 -11.48 2.51 -0.21
N LEU A 108 -11.33 2.10 -1.46
CA LEU A 108 -12.30 1.21 -2.12
C LEU A 108 -12.27 -0.20 -1.54
N ASN A 109 -11.10 -0.68 -1.14
CA ASN A 109 -10.94 -1.99 -0.50
C ASN A 109 -11.41 -2.00 0.96
N GLU A 110 -11.22 -0.86 1.68
CA GLU A 110 -11.65 -0.68 3.06
C GLU A 110 -12.34 0.68 3.25
N PRO A 111 -13.65 0.78 3.02
CA PRO A 111 -14.39 2.06 3.13
C PRO A 111 -14.28 2.75 4.51
N SER A 112 -13.99 2.01 5.56
CA SER A 112 -13.76 2.56 6.91
C SER A 112 -12.45 3.36 7.03
N SER A 113 -11.54 3.24 6.06
CA SER A 113 -10.23 3.91 6.06
C SER A 113 -10.27 5.40 5.66
N ILE A 114 -11.39 5.91 5.16
CA ILE A 114 -11.53 7.30 4.65
C ILE A 114 -11.13 8.36 5.69
N SER A 115 -11.36 8.09 6.97
CA SER A 115 -11.01 8.98 8.08
C SER A 115 -9.71 8.60 8.80
N SER A 116 -9.02 7.55 8.35
CA SER A 116 -7.80 7.06 8.98
C SER A 116 -6.56 7.62 8.29
N VAL A 117 -5.65 8.13 9.08
CA VAL A 117 -4.25 8.32 8.68
C VAL A 117 -3.48 7.07 9.06
N ARG A 118 -2.52 6.68 8.23
CA ARG A 118 -1.65 5.53 8.49
C ARG A 118 -0.19 5.94 8.48
N ASP A 119 0.64 5.14 9.12
CA ASP A 119 2.09 5.25 8.97
C ASP A 119 2.47 4.98 7.51
N ILE A 120 3.59 5.56 7.08
CA ILE A 120 4.10 5.36 5.72
C ILE A 120 4.65 3.94 5.61
N ASP A 121 4.16 3.19 4.64
CA ASP A 121 4.63 1.84 4.33
C ASP A 121 5.85 1.90 3.40
N ILE A 122 6.66 0.83 3.42
CA ILE A 122 7.80 0.68 2.51
C ILE A 122 7.37 0.74 1.05
N SER A 123 6.17 0.24 0.72
CA SER A 123 5.58 0.32 -0.63
C SER A 123 5.40 1.76 -1.13
N ASP A 124 5.08 2.70 -0.25
CA ASP A 124 4.97 4.13 -0.59
C ASP A 124 6.34 4.72 -1.03
N LEU A 125 7.43 4.12 -0.56
CA LEU A 125 8.80 4.60 -0.77
C LEU A 125 9.54 3.89 -1.90
N ILE A 126 9.14 2.68 -2.30
CA ILE A 126 9.83 1.87 -3.32
C ILE A 126 9.29 2.16 -4.73
N GLY A 127 8.11 2.77 -4.85
CA GLY A 127 7.52 3.18 -6.14
C GLY A 127 7.27 2.01 -7.09
N ARG A 128 7.00 0.85 -6.56
CA ARG A 128 6.40 -0.18 -7.37
C ARG A 128 4.96 0.25 -7.61
N ASN A 129 4.71 0.85 -8.79
CA ASN A 129 3.37 0.80 -9.35
C ASN A 129 2.99 -0.66 -9.29
N GLU A 130 2.02 -1.00 -8.44
CA GLU A 130 1.39 -2.32 -8.54
C GLU A 130 0.91 -2.39 -9.99
N THR A 131 1.58 -3.23 -10.77
CA THR A 131 1.14 -3.53 -12.13
C THR A 131 -0.23 -4.15 -11.94
N GLU A 132 -1.27 -3.53 -12.50
CA GLU A 132 -2.61 -4.10 -12.43
C GLU A 132 -2.54 -5.49 -13.03
N ILE A 133 -2.91 -6.50 -12.22
CA ILE A 133 -2.90 -7.88 -12.67
C ILE A 133 -4.04 -8.01 -13.68
N ASP A 134 -3.69 -8.28 -14.93
CA ASP A 134 -4.67 -8.59 -15.97
C ASP A 134 -5.12 -10.05 -15.80
N TYR A 135 -6.21 -10.22 -15.08
CA TYR A 135 -6.80 -11.54 -14.82
C TYR A 135 -7.27 -12.25 -16.07
N ASP A 136 -7.64 -11.53 -17.13
CA ASP A 136 -8.09 -12.12 -18.40
C ASP A 136 -6.89 -12.77 -19.11
N ILE A 137 -5.72 -12.14 -19.09
CA ILE A 137 -4.49 -12.73 -19.62
C ILE A 137 -4.12 -13.98 -18.82
N ILE A 138 -4.13 -13.91 -17.48
CA ILE A 138 -3.80 -15.07 -16.65
C ILE A 138 -4.78 -16.21 -16.91
N ASN A 139 -6.06 -15.93 -16.93
CA ASN A 139 -7.10 -16.93 -17.21
C ASN A 139 -6.89 -17.60 -18.60
N SER A 140 -6.54 -16.82 -19.62
CA SER A 140 -6.28 -17.37 -20.96
C SER A 140 -5.08 -18.34 -20.98
N ILE A 141 -4.10 -18.14 -20.11
CA ILE A 141 -2.91 -18.98 -20.00
C ILE A 141 -3.16 -20.22 -19.14
N VAL A 142 -3.97 -20.11 -18.08
CA VAL A 142 -4.07 -21.11 -16.99
C VAL A 142 -5.29 -22.02 -17.14
N LYS A 143 -6.42 -21.51 -17.65
CA LYS A 143 -7.69 -22.22 -17.72
C LYS A 143 -7.56 -23.57 -18.43
N ASP A 144 -8.14 -24.60 -17.81
CA ASP A 144 -8.20 -25.99 -18.30
C ASP A 144 -6.81 -26.65 -18.52
N LYS A 145 -5.73 -26.04 -18.01
CA LYS A 145 -4.36 -26.59 -18.15
C LYS A 145 -3.82 -27.16 -16.85
N VAL A 146 -2.82 -28.01 -16.98
CA VAL A 146 -1.97 -28.50 -15.90
C VAL A 146 -0.82 -27.51 -15.74
N ILE A 147 -0.67 -26.91 -14.57
CA ILE A 147 0.34 -25.90 -14.27
C ILE A 147 1.29 -26.43 -13.22
N LEU A 148 2.58 -26.47 -13.54
CA LEU A 148 3.64 -26.81 -12.60
C LEU A 148 4.33 -25.52 -12.14
N ILE A 149 4.47 -25.34 -10.82
CA ILE A 149 5.15 -24.17 -10.21
C ILE A 149 6.27 -24.67 -9.32
N THR A 150 7.50 -24.40 -9.74
CA THR A 150 8.70 -24.70 -8.94
C THR A 150 8.99 -23.56 -7.97
N GLY A 151 9.42 -23.89 -6.74
CA GLY A 151 9.53 -22.90 -5.67
C GLY A 151 8.14 -22.33 -5.28
N GLY A 152 7.09 -23.14 -5.49
CA GLY A 152 5.69 -22.72 -5.36
C GLY A 152 5.25 -22.38 -3.94
N ALA A 153 6.01 -22.79 -2.92
CA ALA A 153 5.76 -22.44 -1.52
C ALA A 153 6.64 -21.27 -1.02
N GLY A 154 7.51 -20.73 -1.86
CA GLY A 154 8.32 -19.53 -1.55
C GLY A 154 7.54 -18.23 -1.59
N SER A 155 8.19 -17.12 -1.24
CA SER A 155 7.56 -15.79 -1.12
C SER A 155 6.91 -15.30 -2.43
N ILE A 156 7.51 -15.56 -3.59
CA ILE A 156 6.97 -15.20 -4.91
C ILE A 156 6.08 -16.34 -5.44
N GLY A 157 6.58 -17.58 -5.34
CA GLY A 157 5.89 -18.75 -5.89
C GLY A 157 4.51 -18.96 -5.31
N SER A 158 4.32 -18.74 -4.01
CA SER A 158 3.02 -18.88 -3.34
C SER A 158 1.97 -17.89 -3.85
N VAL A 159 2.37 -16.67 -4.20
CA VAL A 159 1.47 -15.67 -4.80
C VAL A 159 1.06 -16.10 -6.21
N ILE A 160 2.02 -16.54 -7.04
CA ILE A 160 1.73 -17.07 -8.39
C ILE A 160 0.84 -18.30 -8.30
N PHE A 161 1.12 -19.18 -7.34
CA PHE A 161 0.33 -20.38 -7.11
C PHE A 161 -1.13 -20.07 -6.78
N GLU A 162 -1.38 -19.15 -5.86
CA GLU A 162 -2.71 -18.68 -5.48
C GLU A 162 -3.45 -18.03 -6.66
N LEU A 163 -2.75 -17.21 -7.45
CA LEU A 163 -3.30 -16.63 -8.68
C LEU A 163 -3.74 -17.71 -9.67
N CYS A 164 -2.91 -18.73 -9.92
CA CYS A 164 -3.23 -19.81 -10.83
C CYS A 164 -4.41 -20.67 -10.36
N VAL A 165 -4.45 -21.02 -9.09
CA VAL A 165 -5.55 -21.82 -8.49
C VAL A 165 -6.91 -21.15 -8.70
N ASN A 166 -6.97 -19.82 -8.62
CA ASN A 166 -8.21 -19.05 -8.77
C ASN A 166 -8.68 -18.88 -10.21
N GLN A 167 -7.93 -19.37 -11.23
CA GLN A 167 -8.26 -19.22 -12.65
C GLN A 167 -8.77 -20.50 -13.33
N SER A 168 -9.42 -21.41 -12.56
CA SER A 168 -10.00 -22.65 -13.08
C SER A 168 -9.02 -23.53 -13.87
N PRO A 169 -7.83 -23.84 -13.33
CA PRO A 169 -6.91 -24.77 -13.96
C PRO A 169 -7.46 -26.20 -13.93
N LYS A 170 -6.98 -27.07 -14.83
CA LYS A 170 -7.22 -28.52 -14.72
C LYS A 170 -6.57 -29.09 -13.46
N SER A 171 -5.30 -28.74 -13.21
CA SER A 171 -4.61 -28.96 -11.95
C SER A 171 -3.44 -27.99 -11.76
N VAL A 172 -3.04 -27.74 -10.51
CA VAL A 172 -1.83 -26.99 -10.19
C VAL A 172 -0.94 -27.83 -9.30
N ILE A 173 0.32 -27.96 -9.70
CA ILE A 173 1.34 -28.74 -8.99
C ILE A 173 2.35 -27.75 -8.38
N CYS A 174 2.49 -27.78 -7.06
CA CYS A 174 3.49 -27.05 -6.32
C CYS A 174 4.67 -27.98 -6.01
N ILE A 175 5.87 -27.63 -6.48
CA ILE A 175 7.11 -28.29 -6.06
C ILE A 175 7.97 -27.27 -5.31
N ASP A 176 8.34 -27.60 -4.07
CA ASP A 176 9.24 -26.78 -3.25
C ASP A 176 10.14 -27.68 -2.40
N ASN A 177 11.36 -27.24 -2.15
CA ASN A 177 12.31 -27.99 -1.32
C ASN A 177 12.11 -27.78 0.18
N SER A 178 11.27 -26.84 0.58
CA SER A 178 10.94 -26.55 1.97
C SER A 178 9.66 -27.27 2.39
N GLU A 179 9.78 -28.35 3.15
CA GLU A 179 8.65 -29.09 3.72
C GLU A 179 7.74 -28.18 4.56
N TYR A 180 8.33 -27.31 5.38
CA TYR A 180 7.59 -26.38 6.22
C TYR A 180 6.73 -25.40 5.40
N ASN A 181 7.30 -24.82 4.35
CA ASN A 181 6.57 -23.87 3.50
C ASN A 181 5.46 -24.56 2.71
N THR A 182 5.76 -25.77 2.16
CA THR A 182 4.79 -26.59 1.44
C THR A 182 3.62 -26.97 2.34
N TYR A 183 3.89 -27.43 3.55
CA TYR A 183 2.86 -27.74 4.55
C TYR A 183 2.01 -26.51 4.91
N THR A 184 2.65 -25.36 5.08
CA THR A 184 1.96 -24.09 5.39
C THR A 184 1.01 -23.69 4.26
N LEU A 185 1.49 -23.76 3.01
CA LEU A 185 0.69 -23.45 1.82
C LEU A 185 -0.47 -24.42 1.64
N GLN A 186 -0.24 -25.71 1.86
CA GLN A 186 -1.26 -26.77 1.81
C GLN A 186 -2.39 -26.59 2.84
N ASN A 187 -2.06 -26.06 4.01
CA ASN A 187 -3.07 -25.72 5.02
C ASN A 187 -3.89 -24.47 4.65
N LYS A 188 -3.29 -23.54 3.91
CA LYS A 188 -3.94 -22.31 3.47
C LYS A 188 -4.88 -22.55 2.28
N LEU A 189 -4.43 -23.33 1.30
CA LEU A 189 -5.15 -23.58 0.05
C LEU A 189 -5.46 -25.07 -0.07
N LYS A 190 -6.74 -25.44 -0.13
CA LYS A 190 -7.22 -26.81 -0.26
C LYS A 190 -8.18 -26.90 -1.43
N SER A 191 -7.84 -27.73 -2.41
CA SER A 191 -8.70 -28.06 -3.55
C SER A 191 -8.30 -29.41 -4.11
N GLU A 192 -9.25 -30.16 -4.69
CA GLU A 192 -9.00 -31.49 -5.25
C GLU A 192 -8.06 -31.46 -6.47
N ASN A 193 -7.94 -30.33 -7.13
CA ASN A 193 -7.08 -30.15 -8.30
C ASN A 193 -5.69 -29.61 -7.96
N ILE A 194 -5.30 -29.60 -6.68
CA ILE A 194 -3.99 -29.15 -6.23
C ILE A 194 -3.14 -30.34 -5.78
N ILE A 195 -1.91 -30.38 -6.27
CA ILE A 195 -0.88 -31.36 -5.86
C ILE A 195 0.25 -30.60 -5.19
N TYR A 196 0.63 -31.04 -4.01
CA TYR A 196 1.78 -30.50 -3.26
C TYR A 196 2.87 -31.56 -3.18
N GLU A 197 4.07 -31.19 -3.61
CA GLU A 197 5.24 -32.06 -3.59
C GLU A 197 6.41 -31.37 -2.91
N THR A 198 7.04 -32.05 -1.97
CA THR A 198 8.29 -31.60 -1.35
C THR A 198 9.46 -32.28 -2.02
N GLY A 199 10.28 -31.53 -2.75
CA GLY A 199 11.40 -32.12 -3.48
C GLY A 199 12.31 -31.09 -4.11
N ASP A 200 13.45 -31.60 -4.61
CA ASP A 200 14.45 -30.79 -5.29
C ASP A 200 14.28 -30.90 -6.81
N ILE A 201 14.08 -29.78 -7.47
CA ILE A 201 13.93 -29.71 -8.95
C ILE A 201 15.15 -30.23 -9.72
N ARG A 202 16.29 -30.46 -9.05
CA ARG A 202 17.48 -31.07 -9.62
C ARG A 202 17.38 -32.61 -9.67
N ASP A 203 16.40 -33.20 -9.00
CA ASP A 203 16.10 -34.63 -9.10
C ASP A 203 15.36 -34.90 -10.41
N LEU A 204 16.11 -35.39 -11.41
CA LEU A 204 15.59 -35.67 -12.74
C LEU A 204 14.49 -36.73 -12.74
N ASN A 205 14.58 -37.75 -11.89
CA ASN A 205 13.56 -38.80 -11.82
C ASN A 205 12.22 -38.26 -11.34
N MET A 206 12.25 -37.38 -10.33
CA MET A 206 11.06 -36.70 -9.84
C MET A 206 10.47 -35.77 -10.91
N MET A 207 11.32 -34.99 -11.58
CA MET A 207 10.85 -34.08 -12.63
C MET A 207 10.28 -34.84 -13.83
N ASP A 208 10.90 -35.91 -14.28
CA ASP A 208 10.41 -36.76 -15.36
C ASP A 208 9.02 -37.35 -15.04
N PHE A 209 8.76 -37.69 -13.79
CA PHE A 209 7.44 -38.18 -13.34
C PHE A 209 6.34 -37.15 -13.54
N TYR A 210 6.62 -35.87 -13.31
CA TYR A 210 5.62 -34.80 -13.44
C TYR A 210 5.48 -34.26 -14.86
N PHE A 211 6.45 -34.52 -15.75
CA PHE A 211 6.39 -34.09 -17.16
C PHE A 211 5.88 -35.14 -18.13
N ASN A 212 5.77 -36.40 -17.73
CA ASN A 212 5.23 -37.53 -18.49
C ASN A 212 3.82 -37.91 -18.00
#